data_6b286dd88a298e41005727e0c7a4ae36
#
_entry.id   6b286dd88a298e41005727e0c7a4ae36
#
_cell.length_a   1.000
_cell.length_b   1.000
_cell.length_c   1.000
_cell.angle_alpha   90.00
_cell.angle_beta   90.00
_cell.angle_gamma   90.00
#
_symmetry.space_group_name_H-M   'P 1'
#
loop_
_entity.id
_entity.type
_entity.pdbx_description
1 polymer ?
#
loop_
_entity_poly.entity_id
_entity_poly.type
_entity_poly.pdbx_seq_one_letter_code
_entity_poly.pdbx_strand_id
1 'polypeptide(L)'
;MSELTPSDLAFAVADPTRLRLLVLLHTSRRELCVCELTTSLDLDQPKISRHLKALRERGVLSTRRDGQWIHYRLDPQLPLWAIDVLRGFADGTTGQTPYVDDAARLAHAGCAP
;
A
#
# COMPACT_ATOMS: atom_id res chain seq x y z
N MET A 1 4.72 -15.91 15.02
CA MET A 1 4.66 -14.45 15.01
C MET A 1 5.94 -13.91 14.37
N SER A 2 5.82 -13.25 13.26
CA SER A 2 6.99 -12.71 12.59
C SER A 2 7.13 -11.23 12.96
N GLU A 3 8.34 -10.85 13.31
CA GLU A 3 8.62 -9.46 13.55
C GLU A 3 9.21 -8.86 12.28
N LEU A 4 8.70 -7.69 11.92
CA LEU A 4 9.22 -6.97 10.78
C LEU A 4 10.67 -6.57 11.03
N THR A 5 11.54 -6.91 10.09
CA THR A 5 12.94 -6.50 10.17
C THR A 5 13.19 -5.27 9.32
N PRO A 6 14.27 -4.52 9.58
CA PRO A 6 14.65 -3.43 8.67
C PRO A 6 14.82 -3.89 7.22
N SER A 7 15.34 -5.09 7.00
CA SER A 7 15.46 -5.63 5.64
C SER A 7 14.12 -5.85 4.97
N ASP A 8 13.12 -6.28 5.72
CA ASP A 8 11.77 -6.44 5.18
C ASP A 8 11.23 -5.10 4.69
N LEU A 9 11.41 -4.06 5.48
CA LEU A 9 10.92 -2.74 5.11
C LEU A 9 11.73 -2.16 3.94
N ALA A 10 13.05 -2.36 3.95
CA ALA A 10 13.90 -1.93 2.84
C ALA A 10 13.45 -2.58 1.53
N PHE A 11 13.17 -3.89 1.56
CA PHE A 11 12.62 -4.59 0.41
C PHE A 11 11.30 -3.95 -0.04
N ALA A 12 10.43 -3.67 0.92
CA ALA A 12 9.09 -3.15 0.62
C ALA A 12 9.15 -1.82 -0.14
N VAL A 13 10.05 -0.93 0.26
CA VAL A 13 10.12 0.42 -0.32
C VAL A 13 11.05 0.52 -1.53
N ALA A 14 11.81 -0.53 -1.85
CA ALA A 14 12.82 -0.48 -2.90
C ALA A 14 12.24 -0.51 -4.32
N ASP A 15 11.02 -0.99 -4.48
CA ASP A 15 10.37 -1.07 -5.79
C ASP A 15 9.40 0.11 -5.97
N PRO A 16 9.43 0.79 -7.13
CA PRO A 16 8.56 1.95 -7.35
C PRO A 16 7.07 1.65 -7.18
N THR A 17 6.60 0.50 -7.64
CA THR A 17 5.18 0.15 -7.50
C THR A 17 4.82 -0.12 -6.05
N ARG A 18 5.66 -0.86 -5.33
CA ARG A 18 5.41 -1.13 -3.92
C ARG A 18 5.43 0.15 -3.10
N LEU A 19 6.37 1.06 -3.40
CA LEU A 19 6.42 2.34 -2.70
C LEU A 19 5.14 3.14 -2.92
N ARG A 20 4.62 3.17 -4.15
CA ARG A 20 3.36 3.86 -4.45
C ARG A 20 2.20 3.26 -3.65
N LEU A 21 2.12 1.93 -3.56
CA LEU A 21 1.08 1.26 -2.77
C LEU A 21 1.17 1.66 -1.30
N LEU A 22 2.37 1.65 -0.75
CA LEU A 22 2.58 1.97 0.67
C LEU A 22 2.27 3.43 0.98
N VAL A 23 2.70 4.35 0.14
CA VAL A 23 2.39 5.76 0.31
C VAL A 23 0.89 5.99 0.27
N LEU A 24 0.20 5.38 -0.70
CA LEU A 24 -1.25 5.53 -0.83
C LEU A 24 -1.99 4.99 0.40
N LEU A 25 -1.61 3.80 0.86
CA LEU A 25 -2.23 3.22 2.06
C LEU A 25 -1.94 4.04 3.31
N HIS A 26 -0.73 4.60 3.42
CA HIS A 26 -0.38 5.45 4.56
C HIS A 26 -1.20 6.74 4.55
N THR A 27 -1.29 7.40 3.40
CA THR A 27 -1.94 8.71 3.32
C THR A 27 -3.46 8.61 3.36
N SER A 28 -4.04 7.54 2.82
CA SER A 28 -5.49 7.36 2.83
C SER A 28 -6.04 7.01 4.21
N ARG A 29 -5.21 6.45 5.07
CA ARG A 29 -5.56 6.09 6.46
C ARG A 29 -6.76 5.19 6.57
N ARG A 30 -6.97 4.33 5.57
CA ARG A 30 -8.04 3.34 5.58
C ARG A 30 -7.62 2.14 4.75
N GLU A 31 -8.36 1.06 4.90
CA GLU A 31 -8.13 -0.09 4.05
C GLU A 31 -8.65 0.18 2.64
N LEU A 32 -7.98 -0.41 1.65
CA LEU A 32 -8.31 -0.29 0.24
C LEU A 32 -8.39 -1.68 -0.36
N CYS A 33 -9.37 -1.91 -1.23
CA CYS A 33 -9.48 -3.18 -1.93
C CYS A 33 -8.60 -3.18 -3.19
N VAL A 34 -8.39 -4.37 -3.75
CA VAL A 34 -7.56 -4.51 -4.96
C VAL A 34 -8.05 -3.61 -6.08
N CYS A 35 -9.36 -3.51 -6.27
CA CYS A 35 -9.94 -2.66 -7.31
C CYS A 35 -9.53 -1.19 -7.13
N GLU A 36 -9.63 -0.68 -5.92
CA GLU A 36 -9.23 0.69 -5.63
C GLU A 36 -7.74 0.92 -5.90
N LEU A 37 -6.91 -0.04 -5.48
CA LEU A 37 -5.46 0.06 -5.68
C LEU A 37 -5.09 -0.01 -7.16
N THR A 38 -5.70 -0.91 -7.89
CA THR A 38 -5.47 -1.07 -9.32
C THR A 38 -5.87 0.18 -10.09
N THR A 39 -7.04 0.72 -9.79
CA THR A 39 -7.53 1.95 -10.42
C THR A 39 -6.65 3.13 -10.08
N SER A 40 -6.27 3.25 -8.80
CA SER A 40 -5.48 4.40 -8.33
C SER A 40 -4.10 4.45 -8.95
N LEU A 41 -3.44 3.30 -9.06
CA LEU A 41 -2.11 3.26 -9.64
C LEU A 41 -2.12 3.19 -11.17
N ASP A 42 -3.28 2.92 -11.76
CA ASP A 42 -3.44 2.75 -13.21
C ASP A 42 -2.47 1.68 -13.76
N LEU A 43 -2.41 0.56 -13.06
CA LEU A 43 -1.59 -0.59 -13.44
C LEU A 43 -2.48 -1.82 -13.49
N ASP A 44 -2.02 -2.86 -14.19
CA ASP A 44 -2.81 -4.07 -14.33
C ASP A 44 -2.89 -4.85 -13.02
N GLN A 45 -4.02 -5.52 -12.82
CA GLN A 45 -4.31 -6.22 -11.58
C GLN A 45 -3.30 -7.31 -11.24
N PRO A 46 -2.83 -8.16 -12.18
CA PRO A 46 -1.84 -9.18 -11.84
C PRO A 46 -0.57 -8.60 -11.25
N LYS A 47 -0.11 -7.46 -11.76
CA LYS A 47 1.08 -6.79 -11.24
C LYS A 47 0.84 -6.29 -9.82
N ILE A 48 -0.29 -5.62 -9.62
CA ILE A 48 -0.67 -5.10 -8.29
C ILE A 48 -0.78 -6.27 -7.30
N SER A 49 -1.45 -7.34 -7.68
CA SER A 49 -1.67 -8.49 -6.80
C SER A 49 -0.35 -9.15 -6.38
N ARG A 50 0.62 -9.25 -7.31
CA ARG A 50 1.94 -9.81 -6.97
C ARG A 50 2.66 -8.97 -5.93
N HIS A 51 2.61 -7.65 -6.07
CA HIS A 51 3.26 -6.76 -5.12
C HIS A 51 2.55 -6.76 -3.76
N LEU A 52 1.21 -6.81 -3.76
CA LEU A 52 0.45 -6.89 -2.52
C LEU A 52 0.77 -8.19 -1.76
N LYS A 53 0.90 -9.31 -2.49
CA LYS A 53 1.26 -10.58 -1.88
C LYS A 53 2.64 -10.51 -1.25
N ALA A 54 3.62 -9.93 -1.96
CA ALA A 54 4.98 -9.80 -1.44
C ALA A 54 5.01 -8.96 -0.17
N LEU A 55 4.27 -7.86 -0.14
CA LEU A 55 4.20 -6.99 1.03
C LEU A 55 3.53 -7.69 2.22
N ARG A 56 2.47 -8.44 1.94
CA ARG A 56 1.79 -9.20 2.99
C ARG A 56 2.69 -10.28 3.58
N GLU A 57 3.41 -11.00 2.73
CA GLU A 57 4.31 -12.06 3.18
C GLU A 57 5.46 -11.55 4.03
N ARG A 58 5.86 -10.29 3.83
CA ARG A 58 6.90 -9.65 4.63
C ARG A 58 6.36 -9.00 5.91
N GLY A 59 5.06 -9.05 6.14
CA GLY A 59 4.46 -8.50 7.35
C GLY A 59 4.21 -7.00 7.30
N VAL A 60 4.29 -6.38 6.13
CA VAL A 60 4.04 -4.94 5.97
C VAL A 60 2.55 -4.65 5.85
N LEU A 61 1.82 -5.54 5.19
CA LEU A 61 0.37 -5.39 5.00
C LEU A 61 -0.38 -6.51 5.69
N SER A 62 -1.60 -6.22 6.10
CA SER A 62 -2.57 -7.22 6.51
C SER A 62 -3.81 -7.13 5.65
N THR A 63 -4.60 -8.19 5.65
CA THR A 63 -5.78 -8.30 4.81
C THR A 63 -7.00 -8.60 5.65
N ARG A 64 -8.15 -8.20 5.13
CA ARG A 64 -9.46 -8.56 5.69
C ARG A 64 -10.35 -9.00 4.52
N ARG A 65 -10.97 -10.15 4.66
CA ARG A 65 -11.92 -10.64 3.66
C ARG A 65 -13.33 -10.18 4.03
N ASP A 66 -14.04 -9.70 3.02
CA ASP A 66 -15.45 -9.32 3.15
C ASP A 66 -16.18 -9.91 1.94
N GLY A 67 -16.75 -11.08 2.11
CA GLY A 67 -17.33 -11.83 1.01
C GLY A 67 -16.26 -12.20 0.00
N GLN A 68 -16.43 -11.77 -1.24
CA GLN A 68 -15.45 -11.99 -2.30
C GLN A 68 -14.40 -10.88 -2.37
N TRP A 69 -14.54 -9.83 -1.54
CA TRP A 69 -13.65 -8.68 -1.54
C TRP A 69 -12.52 -8.88 -0.53
N ILE A 70 -11.30 -8.50 -0.91
CA ILE A 70 -10.15 -8.50 -0.02
C ILE A 70 -9.69 -7.07 0.12
N HIS A 71 -9.64 -6.61 1.38
CA HIS A 71 -9.18 -5.28 1.72
C HIS A 71 -7.77 -5.35 2.29
N TYR A 72 -6.93 -4.40 1.92
CA TYR A 72 -5.55 -4.32 2.36
C TYR A 72 -5.36 -3.08 3.20
N ARG A 73 -4.53 -3.19 4.22
CA ARG A 73 -4.11 -2.05 5.04
C ARG A 73 -2.69 -2.25 5.51
N LEU A 74 -2.05 -1.18 5.95
CA LEU A 74 -0.79 -1.31 6.65
C LEU A 74 -1.05 -2.15 7.89
N ASP A 75 -0.11 -3.07 8.18
CA ASP A 75 -0.30 -3.97 9.32
C ASP A 75 -0.41 -3.15 10.60
N PRO A 76 -1.46 -3.33 11.41
CA PRO A 76 -1.63 -2.53 12.62
C PRO A 76 -0.57 -2.80 13.69
N GLN A 77 0.21 -3.87 13.54
CA GLN A 77 1.30 -4.18 14.46
C GLN A 77 2.66 -3.68 13.97
N LEU A 78 2.70 -2.86 12.92
CA LEU A 78 3.96 -2.28 12.47
C LEU A 78 4.61 -1.50 13.62
N PRO A 79 5.90 -1.73 13.86
CA PRO A 79 6.59 -0.97 14.90
C PRO A 79 6.69 0.52 14.53
N LEU A 80 6.82 1.35 15.55
CA LEU A 80 6.83 2.80 15.34
C LEU A 80 7.93 3.23 14.37
N TRP A 81 9.11 2.61 14.42
CA TRP A 81 10.19 2.99 13.52
C TRP A 81 9.80 2.76 12.05
N ALA A 82 9.02 1.69 11.78
CA ALA A 82 8.58 1.40 10.42
C ALA A 82 7.55 2.43 9.94
N ILE A 83 6.63 2.80 10.82
CA ILE A 83 5.66 3.85 10.51
C ILE A 83 6.36 5.18 10.24
N ASP A 84 7.40 5.49 11.02
CA ASP A 84 8.20 6.69 10.81
C ASP A 84 8.88 6.70 9.45
N VAL A 85 9.41 5.55 9.01
CA VAL A 85 10.01 5.43 7.68
C VAL A 85 8.97 5.67 6.59
N LEU A 86 7.80 5.05 6.71
CA LEU A 86 6.73 5.23 5.72
C LEU A 86 6.26 6.68 5.69
N ARG A 87 6.13 7.32 6.84
CA ARG A 87 5.77 8.73 6.91
C ARG A 87 6.81 9.59 6.20
N GLY A 88 8.10 9.28 6.39
CA GLY A 88 9.17 9.99 5.71
C GLY A 88 9.04 9.90 4.19
N PHE A 89 8.73 8.71 3.67
CA PHE A 89 8.50 8.55 2.24
C PHE A 89 7.26 9.32 1.78
N ALA A 90 6.19 9.29 2.56
CA ALA A 90 4.98 10.05 2.21
C ALA A 90 5.27 11.55 2.17
N ASP A 91 6.01 12.05 3.14
CA ASP A 91 6.41 13.47 3.18
C ASP A 91 7.29 13.82 2.00
N GLY A 92 8.26 12.95 1.67
CA GLY A 92 9.20 13.18 0.59
C GLY A 92 8.59 13.10 -0.79
N THR A 93 7.42 12.49 -0.93
CA THR A 93 6.74 12.35 -2.22
C THR A 93 5.58 13.32 -2.39
N THR A 94 5.34 14.20 -1.42
CA THR A 94 4.25 15.15 -1.46
C THR A 94 4.34 16.04 -2.73
N GLY A 95 3.24 16.10 -3.47
CA GLY A 95 3.16 16.90 -4.69
C GLY A 95 3.90 16.32 -5.88
N GLN A 96 4.50 15.14 -5.75
CA GLN A 96 5.27 14.53 -6.85
C GLN A 96 4.43 13.48 -7.59
N THR A 97 4.64 13.39 -8.89
CA THR A 97 4.09 12.30 -9.69
C THR A 97 4.98 11.07 -9.50
N PRO A 98 4.41 9.86 -9.54
CA PRO A 98 2.99 9.55 -9.78
C PRO A 98 2.12 9.57 -8.52
N TYR A 99 2.66 9.89 -7.35
CA TYR A 99 1.97 9.79 -6.06
C TYR A 99 0.74 10.71 -5.98
N VAL A 100 0.88 11.94 -6.48
CA VAL A 100 -0.26 12.87 -6.48
C VAL A 100 -1.36 12.37 -7.41
N ASP A 101 -0.99 11.76 -8.52
CA ASP A 101 -1.97 11.20 -9.46
C ASP A 101 -2.68 9.99 -8.87
N ASP A 102 -1.94 9.13 -8.15
CA ASP A 102 -2.52 7.98 -7.49
C ASP A 102 -3.62 8.41 -6.50
N ALA A 103 -3.33 9.41 -5.69
CA ALA A 103 -4.30 9.93 -4.72
C ALA A 103 -5.51 10.56 -5.40
N ALA A 104 -5.29 11.27 -6.49
CA ALA A 104 -6.38 11.88 -7.24
C ALA A 104 -7.30 10.80 -7.84
N ARG A 105 -6.72 9.75 -8.40
CA ARG A 105 -7.51 8.66 -8.95
C ARG A 105 -8.26 7.89 -7.86
N LEU A 106 -7.69 7.75 -6.68
CA LEU A 106 -8.38 7.10 -5.56
C LEU A 106 -9.67 7.84 -5.19
N ALA A 107 -9.63 9.17 -5.22
CA ALA A 107 -10.80 9.97 -4.87
C ALA A 107 -11.99 9.69 -5.80
N HIS A 108 -11.73 9.15 -6.99
CA HIS A 108 -12.76 8.86 -7.98
C HIS A 108 -12.87 7.36 -8.28
N ALA A 109 -12.23 6.51 -7.50
CA ALA A 109 -12.30 5.06 -7.73
C ALA A 109 -13.69 4.55 -7.35
N GLY A 110 -14.47 4.20 -8.35
CA GLY A 110 -15.87 3.79 -8.19
C GLY A 110 -16.04 2.29 -8.01
N CYS A 111 -15.14 1.64 -7.29
CA CYS A 111 -15.23 0.21 -7.07
C CYS A 111 -16.28 -0.08 -6.01
N ALA A 112 -17.39 -0.67 -6.43
CA ALA A 112 -18.44 -1.06 -5.50
C ALA A 112 -18.36 -2.55 -5.25
N PRO A 113 -18.63 -3.00 -4.02
CA PRO A 113 -18.79 -4.42 -3.75
C PRO A 113 -19.99 -4.98 -4.46
#